data_1f70dc83ccb42f5a59b56ae4d090503a
#
_entry.id   1f70dc83ccb42f5a59b56ae4d090503a
#
_cell.length_a   1.000
_cell.length_b   1.000
_cell.length_c   1.000
_cell.angle_alpha   90.00
_cell.angle_beta   90.00
_cell.angle_gamma   90.00
#
_symmetry.space_group_name_H-M   'P 1'
#
loop_
_entity.id
_entity.type
_entity.pdbx_description
1 polymer ?
#
loop_
_entity_poly.entity_id
_entity_poly.type
_entity_poly.pdbx_seq_one_letter_code
_entity_poly.pdbx_strand_id
1 'polypeptide(L)'
;MDGSEIHTLYIQSFAKRNKMNKPECKTYPNGAKEWYLNGKHHREDGPACEYPNGTKEWWLNGKRHREDGPACEWANGAKLWYLNGKRHREDGPAVEYANGRKGWYLNNKKVDPETIVDLWLAKNIYCFYNVETNSLEFE
;
A
#
# COMPACT_ATOMS: atom_id res chain seq x y z
N MET A 1 17.07 -3.47 -43.96
CA MET A 1 16.36 -2.58 -43.00
C MET A 1 17.11 -1.27 -42.93
N ASP A 2 16.48 -0.18 -43.26
CA ASP A 2 17.07 1.12 -42.98
C ASP A 2 16.93 1.52 -41.54
N GLY A 3 17.67 2.52 -41.05
CA GLY A 3 17.65 2.95 -39.66
C GLY A 3 16.29 3.48 -39.20
N SER A 4 15.39 3.88 -40.12
CA SER A 4 14.06 4.38 -39.80
C SER A 4 13.10 3.26 -39.40
N GLU A 5 13.21 2.09 -40.07
CA GLU A 5 12.40 0.90 -39.73
C GLU A 5 12.79 0.34 -38.37
N ILE A 6 14.10 0.26 -38.06
CA ILE A 6 14.62 -0.19 -36.76
C ILE A 6 14.14 0.73 -35.64
N HIS A 7 14.18 2.04 -35.85
CA HIS A 7 13.72 3.05 -34.90
C HIS A 7 12.22 2.93 -34.63
N THR A 8 11.41 2.75 -35.66
CA THR A 8 9.96 2.56 -35.56
C THR A 8 9.62 1.30 -34.78
N LEU A 9 10.29 0.16 -35.05
CA LEU A 9 10.11 -1.09 -34.31
C LEU A 9 10.51 -0.96 -32.84
N TYR A 10 11.59 -0.22 -32.56
CA TYR A 10 12.01 0.06 -31.18
C TYR A 10 10.96 0.87 -30.42
N ILE A 11 10.46 1.96 -31.00
CA ILE A 11 9.40 2.79 -30.39
C ILE A 11 8.13 1.98 -30.16
N GLN A 12 7.70 1.16 -31.13
CA GLN A 12 6.54 0.29 -30.99
C GLN A 12 6.73 -0.76 -29.90
N SER A 13 7.91 -1.37 -29.79
CA SER A 13 8.21 -2.35 -28.73
C SER A 13 8.25 -1.69 -27.34
N PHE A 14 8.79 -0.48 -27.24
CA PHE A 14 8.81 0.32 -26.01
C PHE A 14 7.41 0.75 -25.57
N ALA A 15 6.59 1.24 -26.51
CA ALA A 15 5.20 1.61 -26.26
C ALA A 15 4.34 0.40 -25.85
N LYS A 16 4.54 -0.76 -26.49
CA LYS A 16 3.88 -2.02 -26.13
C LYS A 16 4.28 -2.49 -24.73
N ARG A 17 5.58 -2.39 -24.39
CA ARG A 17 6.10 -2.74 -23.06
C ARG A 17 5.55 -1.81 -21.99
N ASN A 18 5.49 -0.51 -22.23
CA ASN A 18 4.88 0.46 -21.33
C ASN A 18 3.38 0.23 -21.13
N LYS A 19 2.66 -0.14 -22.18
CA LYS A 19 1.23 -0.48 -22.09
C LYS A 19 0.99 -1.74 -21.29
N MET A 20 1.91 -2.73 -21.36
CA MET A 20 1.82 -3.98 -20.60
C MET A 20 2.10 -3.81 -19.09
N ASN A 21 2.78 -2.72 -18.71
CA ASN A 21 3.13 -2.43 -17.31
C ASN A 21 2.20 -1.41 -16.63
N LYS A 22 1.14 -0.98 -17.33
CA LYS A 22 0.19 -0.02 -16.77
C LYS A 22 -1.09 -0.74 -16.35
N PRO A 23 -1.59 -0.51 -15.12
CA PRO A 23 -2.87 -1.07 -14.70
C PRO A 23 -4.02 -0.62 -15.59
N GLU A 24 -4.91 -1.54 -15.93
CA GLU A 24 -6.14 -1.27 -16.68
C GLU A 24 -7.31 -1.10 -15.72
N CYS A 25 -8.08 -0.03 -15.90
CA CYS A 25 -9.30 0.24 -15.12
C CYS A 25 -10.51 -0.40 -15.79
N LYS A 26 -11.24 -1.21 -15.04
CA LYS A 26 -12.58 -1.69 -15.41
C LYS A 26 -13.64 -0.92 -14.63
N THR A 27 -14.66 -0.44 -15.34
CA THR A 27 -15.83 0.20 -14.73
C THR A 27 -17.02 -0.72 -14.89
N TYR A 28 -17.73 -0.96 -13.80
CA TYR A 28 -18.90 -1.83 -13.75
C TYR A 28 -20.21 -1.03 -13.83
N PRO A 29 -21.33 -1.65 -14.24
CA PRO A 29 -22.63 -0.96 -14.35
C PRO A 29 -23.13 -0.32 -13.05
N ASN A 30 -22.73 -0.85 -11.90
CA ASN A 30 -23.04 -0.29 -10.58
C ASN A 30 -22.17 0.92 -10.20
N GLY A 31 -21.22 1.34 -11.07
CA GLY A 31 -20.30 2.44 -10.84
C GLY A 31 -19.01 2.06 -10.10
N ALA A 32 -18.82 0.80 -9.74
CA ALA A 32 -17.55 0.35 -9.17
C ALA A 32 -16.44 0.43 -10.21
N LYS A 33 -15.22 0.74 -9.74
CA LYS A 33 -14.00 0.80 -10.56
C LYS A 33 -12.95 -0.10 -9.94
N GLU A 34 -12.30 -0.90 -10.77
CA GLU A 34 -11.25 -1.81 -10.34
C GLU A 34 -10.07 -1.75 -11.32
N TRP A 35 -8.86 -1.69 -10.77
CA TRP A 35 -7.60 -1.66 -11.54
C TRP A 35 -6.89 -2.99 -11.48
N TYR A 36 -6.46 -3.46 -12.63
CA TYR A 36 -5.81 -4.76 -12.81
C TYR A 36 -4.51 -4.64 -13.58
N LEU A 37 -3.49 -5.36 -13.11
CA LEU A 37 -2.26 -5.61 -13.83
C LEU A 37 -1.99 -7.11 -13.87
N ASN A 38 -1.78 -7.67 -15.07
CA ASN A 38 -1.57 -9.11 -15.25
C ASN A 38 -2.66 -9.99 -14.58
N GLY A 39 -3.93 -9.56 -14.67
CA GLY A 39 -5.08 -10.28 -14.11
C GLY A 39 -5.23 -10.20 -12.58
N LYS A 40 -4.42 -9.39 -11.90
CA LYS A 40 -4.47 -9.18 -10.44
C LYS A 40 -4.83 -7.74 -10.11
N HIS A 41 -5.60 -7.52 -9.04
CA HIS A 41 -5.81 -6.16 -8.54
C HIS A 41 -4.46 -5.49 -8.26
N HIS A 42 -4.25 -4.32 -8.86
CA HIS A 42 -3.01 -3.59 -8.74
C HIS A 42 -3.18 -2.11 -9.09
N ARG A 43 -2.78 -1.23 -8.18
CA ARG A 43 -2.65 0.20 -8.45
C ARG A 43 -1.67 0.83 -7.46
N GLU A 44 -0.68 1.59 -7.96
CA GLU A 44 0.37 2.22 -7.13
C GLU A 44 -0.02 3.62 -6.66
N ASP A 45 -0.80 4.36 -7.45
CA ASP A 45 -1.14 5.76 -7.23
C ASP A 45 -2.49 5.99 -6.53
N GLY A 46 -3.13 4.93 -6.04
CA GLY A 46 -4.44 5.03 -5.38
C GLY A 46 -5.06 3.67 -5.05
N PRO A 47 -6.34 3.66 -4.64
CA PRO A 47 -7.05 2.41 -4.40
C PRO A 47 -7.24 1.63 -5.71
N ALA A 48 -6.98 0.32 -5.67
CA ALA A 48 -7.22 -0.56 -6.80
C ALA A 48 -8.69 -0.98 -6.94
N CYS A 49 -9.49 -0.78 -5.88
CA CYS A 49 -10.94 -0.96 -5.94
C CYS A 49 -11.63 0.25 -5.31
N GLU A 50 -12.56 0.84 -6.05
CA GLU A 50 -13.41 1.94 -5.59
C GLU A 50 -14.88 1.55 -5.80
N TYR A 51 -15.65 1.53 -4.73
CA TYR A 51 -17.06 1.15 -4.76
C TYR A 51 -17.99 2.36 -4.57
N PRO A 52 -19.21 2.35 -5.17
CA PRO A 52 -20.14 3.48 -5.08
C PRO A 52 -20.58 3.82 -3.65
N ASN A 53 -20.52 2.88 -2.73
CA ASN A 53 -20.82 3.09 -1.31
C ASN A 53 -19.72 3.82 -0.54
N GLY A 54 -18.60 4.18 -1.22
CA GLY A 54 -17.44 4.84 -0.61
C GLY A 54 -16.36 3.89 -0.09
N THR A 55 -16.56 2.58 -0.17
CA THR A 55 -15.51 1.60 0.17
C THR A 55 -14.35 1.70 -0.81
N LYS A 56 -13.11 1.70 -0.30
CA LYS A 56 -11.87 1.74 -1.06
C LYS A 56 -10.91 0.67 -0.58
N GLU A 57 -10.23 0.03 -1.51
CA GLU A 57 -9.23 -0.99 -1.19
C GLU A 57 -7.96 -0.79 -2.02
N TRP A 58 -6.80 -0.83 -1.35
CA TRP A 58 -5.47 -0.74 -1.95
C TRP A 58 -4.88 -2.13 -2.13
N TRP A 59 -4.46 -2.42 -3.35
CA TRP A 59 -3.91 -3.71 -3.75
C TRP A 59 -2.67 -3.54 -4.61
N LEU A 60 -1.65 -4.35 -4.33
CA LEU A 60 -0.48 -4.54 -5.18
C LEU A 60 -0.28 -6.02 -5.48
N ASN A 61 -0.21 -6.37 -6.76
CA ASN A 61 0.00 -7.74 -7.22
C ASN A 61 -0.97 -8.76 -6.59
N GLY A 62 -2.25 -8.40 -6.47
CA GLY A 62 -3.29 -9.25 -5.91
C GLY A 62 -3.28 -9.39 -4.39
N LYS A 63 -2.51 -8.57 -3.68
CA LYS A 63 -2.46 -8.54 -2.22
C LYS A 63 -2.85 -7.17 -1.69
N ARG A 64 -3.67 -7.12 -0.63
CA ARG A 64 -3.94 -5.85 0.07
C ARG A 64 -2.63 -5.28 0.60
N HIS A 65 -2.34 -4.05 0.22
CA HIS A 65 -1.09 -3.39 0.58
C HIS A 65 -1.23 -1.86 0.54
N ARG A 66 -0.84 -1.20 1.63
CA ARG A 66 -0.65 0.26 1.67
C ARG A 66 0.31 0.61 2.81
N GLU A 67 1.34 1.41 2.50
CA GLU A 67 2.38 1.80 3.48
C GLU A 67 1.99 3.05 4.29
N ASP A 68 1.29 3.99 3.68
CA ASP A 68 0.97 5.31 4.24
C ASP A 68 -0.43 5.42 4.87
N GLY A 69 -1.13 4.31 5.03
CA GLY A 69 -2.48 4.33 5.58
C GLY A 69 -3.17 2.95 5.58
N PRO A 70 -4.49 2.91 5.86
CA PRO A 70 -5.25 1.69 5.80
C PRO A 70 -5.38 1.20 4.36
N ALA A 71 -5.14 -0.10 4.13
CA ALA A 71 -5.33 -0.74 2.83
C ALA A 71 -6.80 -1.04 2.51
N CYS A 72 -7.68 -0.98 3.51
CA CYS A 72 -9.13 -1.01 3.32
C CYS A 72 -9.78 0.10 4.14
N GLU A 73 -10.59 0.89 3.46
CA GLU A 73 -11.47 1.90 4.06
C GLU A 73 -12.91 1.52 3.69
N TRP A 74 -13.67 1.04 4.65
CA TRP A 74 -15.03 0.60 4.40
C TRP A 74 -16.05 1.70 4.59
N ALA A 75 -17.15 1.63 3.86
CA ALA A 75 -18.23 2.62 3.90
C ALA A 75 -18.81 2.86 5.31
N ASN A 76 -18.75 1.87 6.19
CA ASN A 76 -19.19 1.97 7.58
C ASN A 76 -18.17 2.65 8.52
N GLY A 77 -17.01 3.11 7.98
CA GLY A 77 -15.95 3.75 8.72
C GLY A 77 -14.87 2.80 9.28
N ALA A 78 -15.00 1.49 9.10
CA ALA A 78 -13.96 0.56 9.52
C ALA A 78 -12.71 0.71 8.63
N LYS A 79 -11.52 0.58 9.24
CA LYS A 79 -10.21 0.71 8.60
C LYS A 79 -9.31 -0.47 8.93
N LEU A 80 -8.64 -1.01 7.92
CA LEU A 80 -7.74 -2.14 8.08
C LEU A 80 -6.40 -1.86 7.39
N TRP A 81 -5.32 -2.07 8.12
CA TRP A 81 -3.95 -1.93 7.63
C TRP A 81 -3.40 -3.28 7.21
N TYR A 82 -2.89 -3.33 5.98
CA TYR A 82 -2.27 -4.50 5.40
C TYR A 82 -0.95 -4.15 4.72
N LEU A 83 0.06 -4.98 4.93
CA LEU A 83 1.29 -5.03 4.15
C LEU A 83 1.44 -6.44 3.55
N ASN A 84 1.59 -6.50 2.22
CA ASN A 84 1.74 -7.76 1.48
C ASN A 84 0.69 -8.82 1.83
N GLY A 85 -0.59 -8.41 1.96
CA GLY A 85 -1.71 -9.28 2.26
C GLY A 85 -1.86 -9.69 3.73
N LYS A 86 -0.99 -9.19 4.62
CA LYS A 86 -1.03 -9.48 6.06
C LYS A 86 -1.47 -8.26 6.85
N ARG A 87 -2.36 -8.42 7.83
CA ARG A 87 -2.68 -7.35 8.77
C ARG A 87 -1.43 -6.95 9.52
N HIS A 88 -1.06 -5.68 9.40
CA HIS A 88 0.19 -5.18 9.97
C HIS A 88 0.12 -3.67 10.17
N ARG A 89 0.44 -3.21 11.38
CA ARG A 89 0.66 -1.80 11.67
C ARG A 89 1.57 -1.65 12.89
N GLU A 90 2.64 -0.85 12.78
CA GLU A 90 3.65 -0.68 13.82
C GLU A 90 3.45 0.57 14.68
N ASP A 91 2.56 1.48 14.28
CA ASP A 91 2.28 2.74 14.97
C ASP A 91 0.86 2.84 15.54
N GLY A 92 0.13 1.74 15.55
CA GLY A 92 -1.24 1.70 16.06
C GLY A 92 -1.97 0.39 15.80
N PRO A 93 -3.29 0.36 15.99
CA PRO A 93 -4.10 -0.82 15.69
C PRO A 93 -4.17 -1.06 14.18
N ALA A 94 -3.96 -2.31 13.75
CA ALA A 94 -4.08 -2.72 12.35
C ALA A 94 -5.54 -2.91 11.90
N VAL A 95 -6.48 -2.93 12.84
CA VAL A 95 -7.93 -3.00 12.60
C VAL A 95 -8.63 -2.00 13.50
N GLU A 96 -9.41 -1.13 12.90
CA GLU A 96 -10.31 -0.22 13.59
C GLU A 96 -11.73 -0.47 13.09
N TYR A 97 -12.62 -0.94 13.95
CA TYR A 97 -14.02 -1.19 13.60
C TYR A 97 -14.87 0.08 13.75
N ALA A 98 -15.97 0.16 13.02
CA ALA A 98 -16.91 1.28 13.09
C ALA A 98 -17.50 1.52 14.51
N ASN A 99 -17.57 0.47 15.32
CA ASN A 99 -18.04 0.54 16.71
C ASN A 99 -16.95 0.92 17.73
N GLY A 100 -15.77 1.35 17.27
CA GLY A 100 -14.64 1.74 18.11
C GLY A 100 -13.75 0.61 18.61
N ARG A 101 -14.11 -0.66 18.36
CA ARG A 101 -13.22 -1.79 18.69
C ARG A 101 -11.95 -1.73 17.86
N LYS A 102 -10.82 -2.12 18.45
CA LYS A 102 -9.49 -2.10 17.83
C LYS A 102 -8.81 -3.46 17.93
N GLY A 103 -7.95 -3.76 16.94
CA GLY A 103 -7.13 -4.96 16.94
C GLY A 103 -5.71 -4.65 16.50
N TRP A 104 -4.73 -5.10 17.26
CA TRP A 104 -3.31 -4.90 16.97
C TRP A 104 -2.73 -6.17 16.35
N TYR A 105 -2.06 -6.01 15.20
CA TYR A 105 -1.50 -7.13 14.44
C TYR A 105 -0.15 -6.76 13.82
N LEU A 106 0.78 -7.70 13.90
CA LEU A 106 2.06 -7.69 13.19
C LEU A 106 2.14 -8.97 12.36
N ASN A 107 2.22 -8.83 11.04
CA ASN A 107 2.27 -9.96 10.09
C ASN A 107 1.18 -11.02 10.35
N ASN A 108 -0.08 -10.60 10.47
CA ASN A 108 -1.26 -11.42 10.80
C ASN A 108 -1.30 -11.98 12.24
N LYS A 109 -0.25 -11.81 13.03
CA LYS A 109 -0.23 -12.24 14.42
C LYS A 109 -0.82 -11.14 15.31
N LYS A 110 -1.84 -11.50 16.09
CA LYS A 110 -2.41 -10.59 17.10
C LYS A 110 -1.39 -10.33 18.20
N VAL A 111 -1.24 -9.07 18.57
CA VAL A 111 -0.32 -8.62 19.63
C VAL A 111 -1.06 -7.71 20.60
N ASP A 112 -0.48 -7.52 21.78
CA ASP A 112 -0.99 -6.56 22.76
C ASP A 112 -0.59 -5.12 22.35
N PRO A 113 -1.39 -4.11 22.73
CA PRO A 113 -1.08 -2.69 22.42
C PRO A 113 0.31 -2.27 22.91
N GLU A 114 0.76 -2.78 24.06
CA GLU A 114 2.08 -2.49 24.63
C GLU A 114 3.23 -2.91 23.72
N THR A 115 3.11 -4.03 23.00
CA THR A 115 4.09 -4.49 22.01
C THR A 115 4.34 -3.44 20.92
N ILE A 116 3.30 -2.73 20.48
CA ILE A 116 3.41 -1.67 19.47
C ILE A 116 4.11 -0.44 20.06
N VAL A 117 3.79 -0.10 21.31
CA VAL A 117 4.48 1.02 22.01
C VAL A 117 5.97 0.73 22.17
N ASP A 118 6.34 -0.48 22.55
CA ASP A 118 7.74 -0.89 22.70
C ASP A 118 8.51 -0.83 21.39
N LEU A 119 7.90 -1.31 20.28
CA LEU A 119 8.49 -1.21 18.95
C LEU A 119 8.69 0.25 18.51
N TRP A 120 7.69 1.09 18.76
CA TRP A 120 7.77 2.51 18.43
C TRP A 120 8.87 3.21 19.24
N LEU A 121 8.95 2.94 20.54
CA LEU A 121 10.00 3.47 21.43
C LEU A 121 11.39 3.02 20.98
N ALA A 122 11.58 1.73 20.69
CA ALA A 122 12.86 1.20 20.23
C ALA A 122 13.35 1.89 18.95
N LYS A 123 12.47 2.13 17.98
CA LYS A 123 12.79 2.83 16.73
C LYS A 123 13.17 4.31 16.97
N ASN A 124 12.43 5.00 17.85
CA ASN A 124 12.62 6.42 18.05
C ASN A 124 13.82 6.71 18.98
N ILE A 125 14.07 5.90 20.01
CA ILE A 125 15.24 6.03 20.87
C ILE A 125 16.52 5.87 20.06
N TYR A 126 16.58 4.91 19.13
CA TYR A 126 17.74 4.73 18.26
C TYR A 126 18.02 5.94 17.36
N CYS A 127 16.98 6.62 16.88
CA CYS A 127 17.12 7.85 16.11
C CYS A 127 17.68 9.01 16.97
N PHE A 128 17.24 9.16 18.22
CA PHE A 128 17.74 10.19 19.14
C PHE A 128 19.20 9.96 19.50
N TYR A 129 19.61 8.71 19.77
CA TYR A 129 20.99 8.38 20.12
C TYR A 129 21.97 8.70 18.98
N ASN A 130 21.59 8.43 17.73
CA ASN A 130 22.45 8.73 16.57
C ASN A 130 22.54 10.23 16.24
N VAL A 131 21.54 11.03 16.60
CA VAL A 131 21.60 12.49 16.44
C VAL A 131 22.51 13.12 17.47
N GLU A 132 22.49 12.65 18.71
CA GLU A 132 23.36 13.17 19.79
C GLU A 132 24.84 12.78 19.59
N THR A 133 25.12 11.55 19.12
CA THR A 133 26.50 11.11 18.87
C THR A 133 27.14 11.78 17.66
N ASN A 134 26.38 12.13 16.64
CA ASN A 134 26.87 12.91 15.49
C ASN A 134 27.11 14.40 15.80
N SER A 135 26.54 14.92 16.88
CA SER A 135 26.80 16.31 17.32
C SER A 135 28.04 16.46 18.19
N LEU A 136 28.66 15.37 18.63
CA LEU A 136 29.88 15.38 19.49
C LEU A 136 31.19 15.18 18.72
N GLU A 137 31.16 14.98 17.38
CA GLU A 137 32.37 14.85 16.55
C GLU A 137 32.87 16.18 15.93
N PHE A 138 32.38 17.35 16.38
CA PHE A 138 32.81 18.66 15.90
C PHE A 138 33.24 19.58 17.03
N GLU A 139 34.08 19.09 17.95
CA GLU A 139 34.95 19.94 18.78
C GLU A 139 36.43 19.64 18.53
#